data_8e876b44c28ca5683cd66c2e5062d2f6
#
_entry.id   8e876b44c28ca5683cd66c2e5062d2f6
#
_cell.length_a   1.000
_cell.length_b   1.000
_cell.length_c   1.000
_cell.angle_alpha   90.00
_cell.angle_beta   90.00
_cell.angle_gamma   90.00
#
_symmetry.space_group_name_H-M   'P 1'
#
loop_
_entity.id
_entity.type
_entity.pdbx_description
1 polymer ?
#
loop_
_entity_poly.entity_id
_entity_poly.type
_entity_poly.pdbx_seq_one_letter_code
_entity_poly.pdbx_strand_id
1 'polypeptide(L)'
;MNNQEAKLILQAYRPGGEDASEPLFAEALEQARRDPELQKWLAEQNALEARLQARLETAIPVPRGLKSDLLALRKISRPAPWWFPPMKLAIAAAAVLLLGLAVLFLPPQKQTQLASFRETMARYSAQTQEHIVFESHDMAKIQQWLQGRGIETNFDLPAALPGRSTQGCRVVDWHGRRATMICFILKGEHMDLFVMDRAGLPDLPDTSAPQYAEAGDLMTATWSKGGKIYLLTGENKELLQKVLQPTSI
;
A
#
# COMPACT_ATOMS: atom_id res chain seq x y z
N MET A 1 12.57 3.73 -34.50
CA MET A 1 12.61 3.21 -33.07
C MET A 1 13.67 2.14 -32.98
N ASN A 2 14.36 2.00 -31.83
CA ASN A 2 15.35 0.92 -31.63
C ASN A 2 14.68 -0.36 -31.07
N ASN A 3 15.42 -1.50 -31.09
CA ASN A 3 14.87 -2.78 -30.67
C ASN A 3 14.46 -2.83 -29.18
N GLN A 4 15.15 -2.12 -28.31
CA GLN A 4 14.79 -2.09 -26.87
C GLN A 4 13.50 -1.29 -26.63
N GLU A 5 13.33 -0.17 -27.31
CA GLU A 5 12.10 0.62 -27.30
C GLU A 5 10.92 -0.16 -27.88
N ALA A 6 11.13 -0.81 -29.04
CA ALA A 6 10.12 -1.66 -29.64
C ALA A 6 9.70 -2.81 -28.73
N LYS A 7 10.67 -3.44 -28.05
CA LYS A 7 10.41 -4.53 -27.09
C LYS A 7 9.58 -4.05 -25.88
N LEU A 8 9.89 -2.86 -25.35
CA LEU A 8 9.16 -2.28 -24.22
C LEU A 8 7.70 -1.99 -24.62
N ILE A 9 7.47 -1.45 -25.80
CA ILE A 9 6.13 -1.14 -26.31
C ILE A 9 5.36 -2.44 -26.57
N LEU A 10 5.99 -3.43 -27.20
CA LEU A 10 5.37 -4.72 -27.52
C LEU A 10 5.04 -5.59 -26.30
N GLN A 11 5.59 -5.31 -25.11
CA GLN A 11 5.15 -5.95 -23.88
C GLN A 11 3.70 -5.62 -23.51
N ALA A 12 3.19 -4.47 -23.93
CA ALA A 12 1.80 -4.07 -23.69
C ALA A 12 0.85 -4.43 -24.85
N TYR A 13 1.39 -4.94 -25.97
CA TYR A 13 0.61 -5.27 -27.17
C TYR A 13 -0.26 -6.49 -26.95
N ARG A 14 -1.55 -6.41 -27.29
CA ARG A 14 -2.52 -7.51 -27.22
C ARG A 14 -2.87 -8.01 -28.60
N PRO A 15 -2.47 -9.22 -28.98
CA PRO A 15 -2.83 -9.81 -30.27
C PRO A 15 -4.36 -9.98 -30.37
N GLY A 16 -4.94 -9.46 -31.45
CA GLY A 16 -6.40 -9.55 -31.69
C GLY A 16 -7.24 -8.42 -31.10
N GLY A 17 -6.61 -7.41 -30.48
CA GLY A 17 -7.26 -6.16 -30.05
C GLY A 17 -7.16 -5.03 -31.08
N GLU A 18 -7.63 -3.85 -30.71
CA GLU A 18 -7.55 -2.63 -31.53
C GLU A 18 -6.12 -2.04 -31.54
N ASP A 19 -5.24 -2.55 -30.70
CA ASP A 19 -3.88 -2.03 -30.46
C ASP A 19 -3.03 -2.00 -31.75
N ALA A 20 -3.25 -2.94 -32.69
CA ALA A 20 -2.51 -3.01 -33.93
C ALA A 20 -2.70 -1.78 -34.86
N SER A 21 -3.79 -1.03 -34.67
CA SER A 21 -4.10 0.18 -35.43
C SER A 21 -3.51 1.44 -34.79
N GLU A 22 -3.02 1.34 -33.57
CA GLU A 22 -2.44 2.47 -32.85
C GLU A 22 -1.02 2.76 -33.39
N PRO A 23 -0.69 4.03 -33.74
CA PRO A 23 0.56 4.37 -34.41
C PRO A 23 1.83 3.88 -33.73
N LEU A 24 1.84 3.87 -32.38
CA LEU A 24 2.98 3.44 -31.56
C LEU A 24 3.23 1.92 -31.68
N PHE A 25 2.18 1.11 -31.65
CA PHE A 25 2.27 -0.33 -31.82
C PHE A 25 2.57 -0.70 -33.28
N ALA A 26 2.01 0.04 -34.23
CA ALA A 26 2.28 -0.19 -35.65
C ALA A 26 3.78 -0.02 -35.98
N GLU A 27 4.43 1.03 -35.45
CA GLU A 27 5.87 1.26 -35.62
C GLU A 27 6.70 0.16 -34.93
N ALA A 28 6.32 -0.25 -33.72
CA ALA A 28 7.01 -1.32 -33.00
C ALA A 28 6.87 -2.69 -33.68
N LEU A 29 5.71 -3.00 -34.24
CA LEU A 29 5.47 -4.22 -35.03
C LEU A 29 6.28 -4.22 -36.32
N GLU A 30 6.40 -3.07 -36.99
CA GLU A 30 7.24 -2.93 -38.19
C GLU A 30 8.72 -3.13 -37.87
N GLN A 31 9.19 -2.64 -36.71
CA GLN A 31 10.54 -2.92 -36.24
C GLN A 31 10.75 -4.43 -35.96
N ALA A 32 9.74 -5.09 -35.37
CA ALA A 32 9.80 -6.53 -35.12
C ALA A 32 9.83 -7.36 -36.42
N ARG A 33 9.22 -6.90 -37.50
CA ARG A 33 9.31 -7.55 -38.82
C ARG A 33 10.69 -7.45 -39.45
N ARG A 34 11.44 -6.38 -39.14
CA ARG A 34 12.79 -6.16 -39.67
C ARG A 34 13.88 -6.88 -38.92
N ASP A 35 13.64 -7.20 -37.65
CA ASP A 35 14.62 -7.85 -36.79
C ASP A 35 14.18 -9.28 -36.42
N PRO A 36 14.91 -10.33 -36.86
CA PRO A 36 14.54 -11.72 -36.60
C PRO A 36 14.57 -12.11 -35.11
N GLU A 37 15.43 -11.50 -34.29
CA GLU A 37 15.49 -11.79 -32.86
C GLU A 37 14.28 -11.19 -32.13
N LEU A 38 13.91 -9.96 -32.49
CA LEU A 38 12.74 -9.32 -31.94
C LEU A 38 11.44 -10.02 -32.36
N GLN A 39 11.38 -10.49 -33.61
CA GLN A 39 10.26 -11.29 -34.11
C GLN A 39 10.12 -12.60 -33.34
N LYS A 40 11.22 -13.32 -33.13
CA LYS A 40 11.23 -14.57 -32.36
C LYS A 40 10.77 -14.32 -30.92
N TRP A 41 11.31 -13.31 -30.27
CA TRP A 41 10.89 -12.92 -28.93
C TRP A 41 9.39 -12.61 -28.84
N LEU A 42 8.84 -11.84 -29.79
CA LEU A 42 7.41 -11.49 -29.83
C LEU A 42 6.55 -12.76 -30.01
N ALA A 43 6.97 -13.69 -30.84
CA ALA A 43 6.28 -14.97 -31.03
C ALA A 43 6.29 -15.82 -29.75
N GLU A 44 7.40 -15.84 -29.01
CA GLU A 44 7.51 -16.54 -27.72
C GLU A 44 6.59 -15.91 -26.66
N GLN A 45 6.50 -14.57 -26.57
CA GLN A 45 5.60 -13.85 -25.67
C GLN A 45 4.13 -14.16 -26.00
N ASN A 46 3.73 -14.05 -27.25
CA ASN A 46 2.37 -14.36 -27.69
C ASN A 46 1.99 -15.83 -27.39
N ALA A 47 2.92 -16.75 -27.57
CA ALA A 47 2.69 -18.16 -27.25
C ALA A 47 2.55 -18.39 -25.72
N LEU A 48 3.29 -17.65 -24.91
CA LEU A 48 3.15 -17.71 -23.44
C LEU A 48 1.79 -17.17 -22.99
N GLU A 49 1.38 -16.02 -23.49
CA GLU A 49 0.08 -15.41 -23.18
C GLU A 49 -1.08 -16.33 -23.58
N ALA A 50 -1.05 -16.90 -24.78
CA ALA A 50 -2.05 -17.86 -25.22
C ALA A 50 -2.15 -19.08 -24.28
N ARG A 51 -1.01 -19.60 -23.80
CA ARG A 51 -1.00 -20.71 -22.82
C ARG A 51 -1.58 -20.30 -21.47
N LEU A 52 -1.28 -19.10 -21.00
CA LEU A 52 -1.81 -18.55 -19.76
C LEU A 52 -3.33 -18.36 -19.86
N GLN A 53 -3.79 -17.76 -20.96
CA GLN A 53 -5.22 -17.57 -21.22
C GLN A 53 -5.96 -18.90 -21.24
N ALA A 54 -5.47 -19.90 -21.97
CA ALA A 54 -6.08 -21.22 -22.02
C ALA A 54 -6.13 -21.90 -20.64
N ARG A 55 -5.10 -21.72 -19.80
CA ARG A 55 -5.12 -22.22 -18.42
C ARG A 55 -6.13 -21.49 -17.53
N LEU A 56 -6.23 -20.17 -17.64
CA LEU A 56 -7.18 -19.38 -16.87
C LEU A 56 -8.63 -19.72 -17.26
N GLU A 57 -8.92 -19.85 -18.53
CA GLU A 57 -10.24 -20.27 -19.03
C GLU A 57 -10.67 -21.64 -18.51
N THR A 58 -9.70 -22.55 -18.33
CA THR A 58 -9.98 -23.92 -17.83
C THR A 58 -10.04 -23.95 -16.29
N ALA A 59 -9.22 -23.14 -15.61
CA ALA A 59 -9.12 -23.13 -14.14
C ALA A 59 -10.24 -22.37 -13.45
N ILE A 60 -10.85 -21.40 -14.14
CA ILE A 60 -11.90 -20.53 -13.57
C ILE A 60 -13.17 -20.69 -14.42
N PRO A 61 -14.05 -21.68 -14.12
CA PRO A 61 -15.30 -21.83 -14.84
C PRO A 61 -16.18 -20.60 -14.59
N VAL A 62 -16.61 -19.96 -15.66
CA VAL A 62 -17.57 -18.85 -15.58
C VAL A 62 -18.86 -19.34 -14.92
N PRO A 63 -19.33 -18.71 -13.82
CA PRO A 63 -20.56 -19.12 -13.16
C PRO A 63 -21.75 -19.15 -14.12
N ARG A 64 -22.55 -20.25 -14.08
CA ARG A 64 -23.69 -20.47 -14.96
C ARG A 64 -24.78 -19.44 -14.70
N GLY A 65 -24.78 -18.33 -14.72
CA GLY A 65 -25.79 -17.29 -14.43
C GLY A 65 -25.21 -15.89 -14.51
N LEU A 66 -23.90 -15.75 -14.56
CA LEU A 66 -23.24 -14.46 -14.54
C LEU A 66 -23.80 -13.50 -15.61
N LYS A 67 -24.06 -14.01 -16.83
CA LYS A 67 -24.66 -13.22 -17.93
C LYS A 67 -26.08 -12.76 -17.62
N SER A 68 -26.90 -13.64 -17.05
CA SER A 68 -28.30 -13.30 -16.66
C SER A 68 -28.30 -12.30 -15.49
N ASP A 69 -27.37 -12.43 -14.54
CA ASP A 69 -27.27 -11.54 -13.40
C ASP A 69 -26.79 -10.15 -13.82
N LEU A 70 -25.80 -10.07 -14.69
CA LEU A 70 -25.35 -8.81 -15.28
C LEU A 70 -26.41 -8.13 -16.13
N LEU A 71 -27.20 -8.91 -16.91
CA LEU A 71 -28.30 -8.38 -17.68
C LEU A 71 -29.50 -7.98 -16.80
N ALA A 72 -29.70 -8.64 -15.66
CA ALA A 72 -30.71 -8.26 -14.67
C ALA A 72 -30.35 -6.93 -14.01
N LEU A 73 -29.07 -6.70 -13.66
CA LEU A 73 -28.60 -5.43 -13.16
C LEU A 73 -28.78 -4.28 -14.17
N ARG A 74 -28.67 -4.54 -15.47
CA ARG A 74 -28.98 -3.57 -16.53
C ARG A 74 -30.46 -3.18 -16.60
N LYS A 75 -31.37 -4.06 -16.19
CA LYS A 75 -32.82 -3.76 -16.14
C LYS A 75 -33.19 -2.80 -15.01
N ILE A 76 -32.39 -2.77 -13.93
CA ILE A 76 -32.64 -1.88 -12.79
C ILE A 76 -32.28 -0.42 -13.13
N SER A 77 -31.42 -0.18 -14.12
CA SER A 77 -31.03 1.16 -14.56
C SER A 77 -31.93 1.82 -15.61
N ARG A 78 -33.10 1.24 -15.94
CA ARG A 78 -34.08 1.94 -16.78
C ARG A 78 -34.80 2.97 -15.92
N PRO A 79 -34.77 4.27 -16.27
CA PRO A 79 -35.54 5.28 -15.56
C PRO A 79 -37.04 4.89 -15.64
N ALA A 80 -37.67 4.79 -14.48
CA ALA A 80 -39.11 4.54 -14.40
C ALA A 80 -39.84 5.68 -15.11
N PRO A 81 -40.96 5.38 -15.83
CA PRO A 81 -41.68 6.42 -16.57
C PRO A 81 -42.17 7.53 -15.65
N TRP A 82 -42.08 8.75 -16.11
CA TRP A 82 -42.28 10.06 -15.47
C TRP A 82 -43.68 10.31 -14.84
N TRP A 83 -44.44 9.30 -14.54
CA TRP A 83 -45.82 9.45 -13.99
C TRP A 83 -45.85 9.21 -12.48
N PHE A 84 -44.92 9.78 -11.71
CA PHE A 84 -45.03 9.82 -10.26
C PHE A 84 -45.81 11.07 -9.84
N PRO A 85 -46.81 10.95 -8.94
CA PRO A 85 -47.50 12.12 -8.39
C PRO A 85 -46.49 13.05 -7.68
N PRO A 86 -46.65 14.36 -7.78
CA PRO A 86 -45.63 15.36 -7.36
C PRO A 86 -45.22 15.26 -5.88
N MET A 87 -46.08 14.65 -5.07
CA MET A 87 -45.82 14.46 -3.64
C MET A 87 -44.73 13.41 -3.34
N LYS A 88 -44.60 12.38 -4.18
CA LYS A 88 -43.50 11.37 -4.02
C LYS A 88 -42.15 11.89 -4.52
N LEU A 89 -42.19 12.80 -5.49
CA LEU A 89 -40.98 13.44 -6.01
C LEU A 89 -40.38 14.42 -4.96
N ALA A 90 -41.23 15.12 -4.21
CA ALA A 90 -40.83 16.02 -3.15
C ALA A 90 -40.15 15.28 -1.97
N ILE A 91 -40.65 14.11 -1.62
CA ILE A 91 -40.04 13.28 -0.56
C ILE A 91 -38.70 12.69 -1.02
N ALA A 92 -38.60 12.25 -2.28
CA ALA A 92 -37.34 11.77 -2.83
C ALA A 92 -36.27 12.87 -2.95
N ALA A 93 -36.68 14.08 -3.38
CA ALA A 93 -35.80 15.24 -3.44
C ALA A 93 -35.32 15.69 -2.04
N ALA A 94 -36.22 15.66 -1.04
CA ALA A 94 -35.86 15.94 0.35
C ALA A 94 -34.91 14.90 0.94
N ALA A 95 -35.10 13.62 0.63
CA ALA A 95 -34.19 12.55 1.07
C ALA A 95 -32.81 12.66 0.42
N VAL A 96 -32.73 13.01 -0.87
CA VAL A 96 -31.46 13.25 -1.56
C VAL A 96 -30.74 14.50 -1.04
N LEU A 97 -31.51 15.57 -0.75
CA LEU A 97 -30.98 16.78 -0.12
C LEU A 97 -30.46 16.51 1.30
N LEU A 98 -31.19 15.75 2.10
CA LEU A 98 -30.78 15.37 3.46
C LEU A 98 -29.57 14.44 3.44
N LEU A 99 -29.49 13.49 2.51
CA LEU A 99 -28.32 12.64 2.29
C LEU A 99 -27.11 13.45 1.78
N GLY A 100 -27.36 14.39 0.86
CA GLY A 100 -26.32 15.32 0.38
C GLY A 100 -25.82 16.24 1.48
N LEU A 101 -26.74 16.78 2.30
CA LEU A 101 -26.37 17.55 3.49
C LEU A 101 -25.64 16.69 4.53
N ALA A 102 -26.10 15.48 4.79
CA ALA A 102 -25.43 14.55 5.69
C ALA A 102 -24.00 14.22 5.21
N VAL A 103 -23.77 14.05 3.90
CA VAL A 103 -22.43 13.86 3.33
C VAL A 103 -21.57 15.13 3.43
N LEU A 104 -22.18 16.31 3.35
CA LEU A 104 -21.48 17.60 3.52
C LEU A 104 -21.20 17.93 5.00
N PHE A 105 -22.04 17.46 5.93
CA PHE A 105 -21.90 17.70 7.37
C PHE A 105 -21.31 16.51 8.14
N LEU A 106 -21.26 15.29 7.54
CA LEU A 106 -20.30 14.31 8.02
C LEU A 106 -18.92 14.91 7.72
N PRO A 107 -18.09 15.19 8.74
CA PRO A 107 -16.72 15.54 8.46
C PRO A 107 -16.20 14.44 7.52
N PRO A 108 -15.51 14.80 6.41
CA PRO A 108 -14.86 13.79 5.62
C PRO A 108 -14.15 12.93 6.65
N GLN A 109 -14.37 11.62 6.63
CA GLN A 109 -13.51 10.71 7.37
C GLN A 109 -12.13 10.98 6.76
N LYS A 110 -11.49 12.01 7.29
CA LYS A 110 -10.08 12.25 7.11
C LYS A 110 -9.51 10.95 7.66
N GLN A 111 -9.23 10.01 6.77
CA GLN A 111 -8.20 9.04 7.07
C GLN A 111 -7.07 9.94 7.51
N THR A 112 -6.95 10.12 8.81
CA THR A 112 -5.98 11.05 9.35
C THR A 112 -4.68 10.58 8.75
N GLN A 113 -3.83 11.48 8.30
CA GLN A 113 -2.50 11.12 7.76
C GLN A 113 -1.82 10.08 8.66
N LEU A 114 -2.15 10.11 9.95
CA LEU A 114 -1.74 9.12 10.93
C LEU A 114 -2.28 7.71 10.65
N ALA A 115 -3.54 7.54 10.26
CA ALA A 115 -4.10 6.22 9.93
C ALA A 115 -3.43 5.65 8.68
N SER A 116 -3.24 6.47 7.64
CA SER A 116 -2.50 6.10 6.44
C SER A 116 -1.03 5.76 6.75
N PHE A 117 -0.39 6.52 7.64
CA PHE A 117 0.97 6.22 8.09
C PHE A 117 1.03 4.87 8.80
N ARG A 118 0.14 4.62 9.77
CA ARG A 118 0.06 3.34 10.49
C ARG A 118 -0.14 2.16 9.56
N GLU A 119 -1.08 2.27 8.63
CA GLU A 119 -1.38 1.20 7.66
C GLU A 119 -0.19 0.92 6.74
N THR A 120 0.46 1.98 6.24
CA THR A 120 1.64 1.83 5.37
C THR A 120 2.80 1.19 6.13
N MET A 121 3.09 1.62 7.37
CA MET A 121 4.17 1.06 8.17
C MET A 121 3.88 -0.38 8.60
N ALA A 122 2.62 -0.70 8.95
CA ALA A 122 2.22 -2.08 9.24
C ALA A 122 2.41 -3.00 8.02
N ARG A 123 2.13 -2.51 6.82
CA ARG A 123 2.40 -3.26 5.57
C ARG A 123 3.89 -3.48 5.35
N TYR A 124 4.73 -2.50 5.62
CA TYR A 124 6.18 -2.68 5.60
C TYR A 124 6.64 -3.70 6.65
N SER A 125 6.06 -3.68 7.85
CA SER A 125 6.35 -4.63 8.92
C SER A 125 6.00 -6.06 8.53
N ALA A 126 4.84 -6.28 7.91
CA ALA A 126 4.42 -7.60 7.44
C ALA A 126 5.36 -8.20 6.36
N GLN A 127 6.11 -7.35 5.65
CA GLN A 127 7.06 -7.75 4.61
C GLN A 127 8.52 -7.81 5.11
N THR A 128 8.77 -7.60 6.41
CA THR A 128 10.11 -7.33 6.95
C THR A 128 11.10 -8.47 6.77
N GLN A 129 10.66 -9.72 6.86
CA GLN A 129 11.57 -10.87 6.80
C GLN A 129 12.36 -10.97 5.48
N GLU A 130 11.87 -10.35 4.41
CA GLU A 130 12.52 -10.41 3.09
C GLU A 130 13.34 -9.15 2.75
N HIS A 131 13.31 -8.08 3.59
CA HIS A 131 13.75 -6.75 3.15
C HIS A 131 14.58 -5.94 4.16
N ILE A 132 15.26 -6.56 5.12
CA ILE A 132 16.28 -5.87 5.92
C ILE A 132 17.44 -5.51 4.97
N VAL A 133 17.78 -4.22 4.91
CA VAL A 133 18.85 -3.72 4.01
C VAL A 133 20.22 -3.74 4.70
N PHE A 134 20.24 -3.61 6.02
CA PHE A 134 21.45 -3.70 6.84
C PHE A 134 21.18 -4.55 8.06
N GLU A 135 21.77 -5.74 8.11
CA GLU A 135 21.67 -6.68 9.22
C GLU A 135 22.71 -6.35 10.28
N SER A 136 22.28 -6.16 11.50
CA SER A 136 23.15 -5.98 12.65
C SER A 136 22.39 -6.16 13.96
N HIS A 137 23.03 -6.86 14.91
CA HIS A 137 22.58 -6.96 16.29
C HIS A 137 23.15 -5.84 17.18
N ASP A 138 23.95 -4.96 16.61
CA ASP A 138 24.61 -3.84 17.30
C ASP A 138 23.97 -2.52 16.87
N MET A 139 23.31 -1.87 17.80
CA MET A 139 22.66 -0.58 17.56
C MET A 139 23.62 0.53 17.16
N ALA A 140 24.87 0.51 17.65
CA ALA A 140 25.86 1.52 17.26
C ALA A 140 26.23 1.40 15.78
N LYS A 141 26.33 0.17 15.26
CA LYS A 141 26.56 -0.06 13.82
C LYS A 141 25.36 0.36 12.98
N ILE A 142 24.14 0.14 13.47
CA ILE A 142 22.91 0.60 12.82
C ILE A 142 22.91 2.13 12.74
N GLN A 143 23.22 2.81 13.84
CA GLN A 143 23.30 4.28 13.87
C GLN A 143 24.38 4.80 12.91
N GLN A 144 25.55 4.21 12.89
CA GLN A 144 26.62 4.58 11.96
C GLN A 144 26.20 4.40 10.50
N TRP A 145 25.54 3.30 10.17
CA TRP A 145 25.04 3.02 8.83
C TRP A 145 23.98 4.05 8.39
N LEU A 146 23.06 4.43 9.28
CA LEU A 146 22.05 5.45 9.05
C LEU A 146 22.67 6.83 8.85
N GLN A 147 23.65 7.22 9.69
CA GLN A 147 24.39 8.48 9.58
C GLN A 147 25.11 8.59 8.23
N GLY A 148 25.73 7.50 7.76
CA GLY A 148 26.37 7.43 6.44
C GLY A 148 25.41 7.68 5.27
N ARG A 149 24.09 7.64 5.52
CA ARG A 149 23.01 7.93 4.55
C ARG A 149 22.31 9.27 4.79
N GLY A 150 22.87 10.10 5.67
CA GLY A 150 22.30 11.40 6.02
C GLY A 150 20.98 11.29 6.80
N ILE A 151 20.81 10.21 7.56
CA ILE A 151 19.68 10.05 8.48
C ILE A 151 20.13 10.46 9.88
N GLU A 152 19.34 11.33 10.51
CA GLU A 152 19.57 11.69 11.90
C GLU A 152 19.27 10.52 12.83
N THR A 153 20.20 10.23 13.74
CA THR A 153 20.10 9.11 14.69
C THR A 153 19.87 9.57 16.14
N ASN A 154 19.43 10.83 16.30
CA ASN A 154 19.10 11.43 17.60
C ASN A 154 17.71 11.01 18.09
N PHE A 155 17.43 9.71 18.10
CA PHE A 155 16.16 9.15 18.58
C PHE A 155 16.41 8.23 19.78
N ASP A 156 15.43 8.19 20.68
CA ASP A 156 15.46 7.36 21.88
C ASP A 156 14.74 6.03 21.63
N LEU A 157 15.40 4.93 21.95
CA LEU A 157 14.73 3.63 21.99
C LEU A 157 13.93 3.50 23.29
N PRO A 158 12.74 2.85 23.24
CA PRO A 158 12.08 2.40 24.46
C PRO A 158 13.01 1.58 25.35
N ALA A 159 13.01 1.86 26.65
CA ALA A 159 13.97 1.25 27.61
C ALA A 159 13.91 -0.29 27.64
N ALA A 160 12.77 -0.87 27.29
CA ALA A 160 12.58 -2.33 27.24
C ALA A 160 13.03 -2.96 25.91
N LEU A 161 13.45 -2.15 24.89
CA LEU A 161 14.07 -2.64 23.68
C LEU A 161 15.59 -2.51 23.77
N PRO A 162 16.28 -3.49 24.35
CA PRO A 162 17.74 -3.44 24.47
C PRO A 162 18.35 -3.53 23.09
N GLY A 163 19.44 -2.75 22.84
CA GLY A 163 20.11 -2.71 21.55
C GLY A 163 20.63 -4.06 21.01
N ARG A 164 20.69 -5.09 21.87
CA ARG A 164 21.08 -6.45 21.47
C ARG A 164 19.95 -7.29 20.87
N SER A 165 18.71 -6.83 20.90
CA SER A 165 17.56 -7.53 20.27
C SER A 165 17.30 -7.05 18.84
N THR A 166 18.12 -6.16 18.31
CA THR A 166 18.03 -5.70 16.92
C THR A 166 18.39 -6.82 15.95
N GLN A 167 17.71 -6.88 14.81
CA GLN A 167 18.02 -7.75 13.70
C GLN A 167 18.64 -6.97 12.55
N GLY A 168 18.28 -5.71 12.42
CA GLY A 168 18.76 -4.84 11.36
C GLY A 168 17.89 -3.60 11.20
N CYS A 169 18.14 -2.89 10.10
CA CYS A 169 17.39 -1.69 9.77
C CYS A 169 17.21 -1.50 8.26
N ARG A 170 16.29 -0.61 7.92
CA ARG A 170 16.12 -0.05 6.57
C ARG A 170 15.58 1.37 6.67
N VAL A 171 15.69 2.10 5.57
CA VAL A 171 15.00 3.37 5.39
C VAL A 171 13.84 3.14 4.44
N VAL A 172 12.66 3.57 4.84
CA VAL A 172 11.42 3.50 4.04
C VAL A 172 10.98 4.90 3.67
N ASP A 173 10.40 5.04 2.50
CA ASP A 173 9.80 6.30 2.06
C ASP A 173 8.31 6.31 2.35
N TRP A 174 7.83 7.43 2.88
CA TRP A 174 6.42 7.71 3.07
C TRP A 174 6.10 9.12 2.58
N HIS A 175 5.45 9.21 1.41
CA HIS A 175 5.11 10.48 0.76
C HIS A 175 6.29 11.43 0.58
N GLY A 176 7.45 10.90 0.12
CA GLY A 176 8.68 11.67 -0.05
C GLY A 176 9.42 12.00 1.24
N ARG A 177 9.03 11.41 2.38
CA ARG A 177 9.67 11.57 3.68
C ARG A 177 10.29 10.24 4.11
N ARG A 178 11.51 10.32 4.65
CA ARG A 178 12.23 9.14 5.08
C ARG A 178 11.87 8.76 6.51
N ALA A 179 11.46 7.52 6.72
CA ALA A 179 11.31 6.92 8.03
C ALA A 179 12.37 5.83 8.20
N THR A 180 13.02 5.81 9.36
CA THR A 180 13.92 4.73 9.74
C THR A 180 13.11 3.60 10.34
N MET A 181 13.29 2.38 9.85
CA MET A 181 12.71 1.16 10.40
C MET A 181 13.84 0.36 11.05
N ILE A 182 13.66 -0.03 12.32
CA ILE A 182 14.59 -0.86 13.07
C ILE A 182 13.83 -2.09 13.54
N CYS A 183 14.32 -3.27 13.15
CA CYS A 183 13.69 -4.54 13.44
C CYS A 183 14.25 -5.13 14.71
N PHE A 184 13.36 -5.64 15.56
CA PHE A 184 13.69 -6.27 16.84
C PHE A 184 13.05 -7.66 16.91
N ILE A 185 13.70 -8.56 17.63
CA ILE A 185 13.07 -9.79 18.12
C ILE A 185 13.09 -9.73 19.65
N LEU A 186 11.90 -9.76 20.24
CA LEU A 186 11.73 -9.77 21.68
C LEU A 186 10.85 -10.96 22.09
N LYS A 187 11.42 -11.88 22.87
CA LYS A 187 10.73 -13.13 23.31
C LYS A 187 10.21 -13.98 22.14
N GLY A 188 10.89 -13.96 20.99
CA GLY A 188 10.51 -14.68 19.78
C GLY A 188 9.48 -13.97 18.88
N GLU A 189 8.98 -12.80 19.30
CA GLU A 189 8.07 -12.00 18.49
C GLU A 189 8.80 -10.88 17.75
N HIS A 190 8.42 -10.66 16.50
CA HIS A 190 8.93 -9.57 15.69
C HIS A 190 8.25 -8.25 16.05
N MET A 191 9.05 -7.21 16.15
CA MET A 191 8.61 -5.84 16.37
C MET A 191 9.42 -4.90 15.50
N ASP A 192 8.79 -3.94 14.88
CA ASP A 192 9.45 -2.95 14.07
C ASP A 192 9.18 -1.55 14.60
N LEU A 193 10.26 -0.83 14.88
CA LEU A 193 10.20 0.57 15.31
C LEU A 193 10.48 1.47 14.11
N PHE A 194 9.51 2.28 13.76
CA PHE A 194 9.64 3.33 12.76
C PHE A 194 9.88 4.67 13.46
N VAL A 195 10.86 5.42 12.98
CA VAL A 195 11.18 6.77 13.46
C VAL A 195 11.21 7.73 12.29
N MET A 196 10.47 8.82 12.38
CA MET A 196 10.37 9.85 11.35
C MET A 196 10.35 11.25 12.00
N ASP A 197 10.74 12.27 11.25
CA ASP A 197 10.58 13.65 11.70
C ASP A 197 9.10 14.04 11.86
N ARG A 198 8.79 14.73 12.93
CA ARG A 198 7.43 15.17 13.25
C ARG A 198 6.81 16.07 12.18
N ALA A 199 7.63 16.83 11.46
CA ALA A 199 7.16 17.60 10.31
C ALA A 199 6.44 16.74 9.25
N GLY A 200 6.58 15.41 9.32
CA GLY A 200 5.87 14.44 8.50
C GLY A 200 4.38 14.31 8.81
N LEU A 201 4.00 14.48 10.07
CA LEU A 201 2.62 14.33 10.56
C LEU A 201 2.28 15.49 11.51
N PRO A 202 2.05 16.70 10.99
CA PRO A 202 1.83 17.88 11.81
C PRO A 202 0.56 17.76 12.68
N ASP A 203 -0.42 16.98 12.25
CA ASP A 203 -1.69 16.78 12.95
C ASP A 203 -1.58 15.79 14.13
N LEU A 204 -0.44 15.11 14.30
CA LEU A 204 -0.24 14.23 15.45
C LEU A 204 -0.07 15.07 16.72
N PRO A 205 -0.86 14.80 17.78
CA PRO A 205 -0.68 15.45 19.08
C PRO A 205 0.77 15.28 19.58
N ASP A 206 1.33 16.34 20.18
CA ASP A 206 2.65 16.27 20.80
C ASP A 206 2.53 15.60 22.17
N THR A 207 2.44 14.29 22.14
CA THR A 207 2.30 13.48 23.35
C THR A 207 3.28 12.34 23.37
N SER A 208 3.97 12.18 24.47
CA SER A 208 4.81 11.02 24.73
C SER A 208 3.99 9.77 25.13
N ALA A 209 2.70 9.93 25.41
CA ALA A 209 1.81 8.84 25.69
C ALA A 209 1.49 8.05 24.40
N PRO A 210 1.74 6.72 24.37
CA PRO A 210 1.47 5.92 23.18
C PRO A 210 -0.03 5.84 22.87
N GLN A 211 -0.38 6.06 21.59
CA GLN A 211 -1.72 5.87 21.05
C GLN A 211 -1.75 4.52 20.33
N TYR A 212 -2.56 3.59 20.81
CA TYR A 212 -2.70 2.26 20.25
C TYR A 212 -3.81 2.20 19.21
N ALA A 213 -3.56 1.51 18.09
CA ALA A 213 -4.56 1.23 17.06
C ALA A 213 -4.17 -0.03 16.28
N GLU A 214 -5.18 -0.71 15.75
CA GLU A 214 -4.98 -1.81 14.81
C GLU A 214 -4.68 -1.25 13.40
N ALA A 215 -3.80 -1.91 12.67
CA ALA A 215 -3.48 -1.61 11.29
C ALA A 215 -3.20 -2.94 10.55
N GLY A 216 -4.19 -3.40 9.78
CA GLY A 216 -4.19 -4.77 9.26
C GLY A 216 -4.21 -5.78 10.39
N ASP A 217 -3.34 -6.78 10.29
CA ASP A 217 -3.20 -7.84 11.31
C ASP A 217 -2.26 -7.46 12.46
N LEU A 218 -1.71 -6.25 12.44
CA LEU A 218 -0.75 -5.79 13.43
C LEU A 218 -1.37 -4.74 14.38
N MET A 219 -0.93 -4.78 15.62
CA MET A 219 -1.13 -3.71 16.59
C MET A 219 -0.04 -2.64 16.40
N THR A 220 -0.42 -1.38 16.45
CA THR A 220 0.50 -0.24 16.37
C THR A 220 0.40 0.60 17.63
N ALA A 221 1.54 1.13 18.05
CA ALA A 221 1.63 2.16 19.10
C ALA A 221 2.38 3.37 18.54
N THR A 222 1.77 4.54 18.56
CA THR A 222 2.34 5.77 18.00
C THR A 222 2.46 6.84 19.08
N TRP A 223 3.61 7.51 19.18
CA TRP A 223 3.86 8.63 20.08
C TRP A 223 4.83 9.63 19.44
N SER A 224 4.96 10.81 20.05
CA SER A 224 5.98 11.78 19.65
C SER A 224 6.88 12.14 20.82
N LYS A 225 8.17 12.31 20.55
CA LYS A 225 9.16 12.73 21.53
C LYS A 225 10.36 13.39 20.82
N GLY A 226 10.82 14.52 21.33
CA GLY A 226 12.03 15.18 20.83
C GLY A 226 11.97 15.57 19.36
N GLY A 227 10.80 16.00 18.84
CA GLY A 227 10.63 16.38 17.44
C GLY A 227 10.55 15.19 16.47
N LYS A 228 10.51 13.97 16.99
CA LYS A 228 10.35 12.74 16.21
C LYS A 228 9.01 12.09 16.48
N ILE A 229 8.53 11.35 15.49
CA ILE A 229 7.39 10.45 15.59
C ILE A 229 7.93 9.03 15.64
N TYR A 230 7.39 8.28 16.54
CA TYR A 230 7.68 6.87 16.74
C TYR A 230 6.42 6.06 16.46
N LEU A 231 6.58 4.96 15.76
CA LEU A 231 5.53 3.97 15.60
C LEU A 231 6.15 2.59 15.81
N LEU A 232 5.65 1.86 16.78
CA LEU A 232 6.03 0.49 17.06
C LEU A 232 4.93 -0.44 16.58
N THR A 233 5.29 -1.47 15.82
CA THR A 233 4.37 -2.51 15.34
C THR A 233 4.69 -3.84 15.99
N GLY A 234 3.70 -4.71 16.11
CA GLY A 234 3.83 -6.07 16.59
C GLY A 234 2.48 -6.78 16.61
N GLU A 235 2.48 -8.09 16.69
CA GLU A 235 1.24 -8.88 16.73
C GLU A 235 0.56 -8.84 18.10
N ASN A 236 1.36 -8.76 19.17
CA ASN A 236 0.89 -8.88 20.53
C ASN A 236 0.76 -7.52 21.22
N LYS A 237 -0.48 -7.08 21.47
CA LYS A 237 -0.80 -5.82 22.14
C LYS A 237 -0.21 -5.72 23.55
N GLU A 238 -0.25 -6.80 24.32
CA GLU A 238 0.24 -6.79 25.70
C GLU A 238 1.75 -6.63 25.75
N LEU A 239 2.46 -7.24 24.78
CA LEU A 239 3.89 -7.09 24.66
C LEU A 239 4.28 -5.66 24.24
N LEU A 240 3.55 -5.06 23.29
CA LEU A 240 3.75 -3.65 22.91
C LEU A 240 3.56 -2.72 24.14
N GLN A 241 2.52 -2.96 24.92
CA GLN A 241 2.26 -2.18 26.13
C GLN A 241 3.38 -2.31 27.16
N LYS A 242 3.88 -3.52 27.39
CA LYS A 242 5.01 -3.75 28.30
C LYS A 242 6.30 -3.06 27.85
N VAL A 243 6.56 -3.08 26.55
CA VAL A 243 7.74 -2.42 25.97
C VAL A 243 7.71 -0.90 26.14
N LEU A 244 6.51 -0.32 26.12
CA LEU A 244 6.31 1.13 26.20
C LEU A 244 5.96 1.64 27.60
N GLN A 245 5.74 0.75 28.57
CA GLN A 245 5.58 1.15 29.95
C GLN A 245 6.90 1.73 30.49
N PRO A 246 6.85 2.87 31.17
CA PRO A 246 8.04 3.34 31.87
C PRO A 246 8.47 2.28 32.88
N THR A 247 9.73 1.88 32.83
CA THR A 247 10.31 0.98 33.83
C THR A 247 10.15 1.67 35.18
N SER A 248 9.27 1.15 36.03
CA SER A 248 9.17 1.58 37.42
C SER A 248 10.52 1.23 38.06
N ILE A 249 11.32 2.24 38.36
CA ILE A 249 12.54 2.15 39.14
C ILE A 249 12.14 2.01 40.61
#